data_22d55ae25610e8007b211a3dd86d35ab
#
_entry.id   22d55ae25610e8007b211a3dd86d35ab
#
_cell.length_a   1.000
_cell.length_b   1.000
_cell.length_c   1.000
_cell.angle_alpha   90.00
_cell.angle_beta   90.00
_cell.angle_gamma   90.00
#
_symmetry.space_group_name_H-M   'P 1'
#
loop_
_entity.id
_entity.type
_entity.pdbx_description
1 polymer ?
#
loop_
_entity_poly.entity_id
_entity_poly.type
_entity_poly.pdbx_seq_one_letter_code
_entity_poly.pdbx_strand_id
1 'polypeptide(L)'
;VPVPDSGNCAALGYALETGLPYEMAFVRNHYVGRSFLQPSQLIRDFNVRVKLNLINELIEGKRVIIVDDSIVRGTTSKARVNNLKEAGAKEVHVRVSCPPHMNPCFYGIDFPDRKKLMAANHSNEEICEYLNADSVAYLSQEGMVKATGLPAENFCMACYDGNYPVPFDPALDKHIMEQRRARVESIGEALAKDELQPRLL
;
A
#
# COMPACT_ATOMS: atom_id res chain seq x y z
N VAL A 1 -6.84 15.58 6.38
CA VAL A 1 -6.19 14.71 7.38
C VAL A 1 -5.19 13.80 6.68
N PRO A 2 -3.90 13.86 6.99
CA PRO A 2 -2.91 12.95 6.42
C PRO A 2 -2.97 11.56 7.06
N VAL A 3 -2.58 10.56 6.29
CA VAL A 3 -2.14 9.27 6.84
C VAL A 3 -0.63 9.35 7.11
N PRO A 4 -0.21 9.37 8.38
CA PRO A 4 1.20 9.54 8.69
C PRO A 4 2.02 8.26 8.41
N ASP A 5 3.28 8.40 8.03
CA ASP A 5 4.02 9.65 7.82
C ASP A 5 4.01 10.05 6.33
N SER A 6 3.74 9.09 5.43
CA SER A 6 3.87 9.24 3.97
C SER A 6 2.88 10.24 3.37
N GLY A 7 1.66 10.33 3.93
CA GLY A 7 0.65 11.28 3.47
C GLY A 7 0.83 12.73 3.92
N ASN A 8 1.75 13.01 4.84
CA ASN A 8 1.84 14.33 5.48
C ASN A 8 2.09 15.48 4.48
N CYS A 9 3.10 15.33 3.62
CA CYS A 9 3.44 16.37 2.64
C CYS A 9 2.35 16.53 1.57
N ALA A 10 1.77 15.43 1.10
CA ALA A 10 0.70 15.46 0.12
C ALA A 10 -0.57 16.13 0.67
N ALA A 11 -0.94 15.82 1.91
CA ALA A 11 -2.08 16.45 2.57
C ALA A 11 -1.86 17.95 2.82
N LEU A 12 -0.64 18.36 3.17
CA LEU A 12 -0.30 19.77 3.33
C LEU A 12 -0.46 20.51 1.99
N GLY A 13 0.10 19.96 0.89
CA GLY A 13 -0.05 20.53 -0.44
C GLY A 13 -1.51 20.58 -0.88
N TYR A 14 -2.29 19.54 -0.61
CA TYR A 14 -3.73 19.51 -0.90
C TYR A 14 -4.49 20.61 -0.14
N ALA A 15 -4.19 20.77 1.15
CA ALA A 15 -4.82 21.79 1.98
C ALA A 15 -4.49 23.21 1.51
N LEU A 16 -3.23 23.47 1.14
CA LEU A 16 -2.80 24.76 0.61
C LEU A 16 -3.47 25.12 -0.71
N GLU A 17 -3.59 24.15 -1.63
CA GLU A 17 -4.21 24.36 -2.93
C GLU A 17 -5.73 24.55 -2.83
N THR A 18 -6.40 23.82 -1.95
CA THR A 18 -7.86 23.86 -1.80
C THR A 18 -8.35 24.90 -0.81
N GLY A 19 -7.49 25.48 0.03
CA GLY A 19 -7.85 26.36 1.12
C GLY A 19 -8.58 25.65 2.28
N LEU A 20 -8.57 24.30 2.32
CA LEU A 20 -9.18 23.53 3.38
C LEU A 20 -8.26 23.43 4.60
N PRO A 21 -8.81 23.30 5.83
CA PRO A 21 -8.01 23.10 7.02
C PRO A 21 -7.17 21.84 6.96
N TYR A 22 -5.91 21.91 7.41
CA TYR A 22 -5.03 20.78 7.61
C TYR A 22 -5.05 20.39 9.08
N GLU A 23 -5.41 19.12 9.37
CA GLU A 23 -5.52 18.60 10.73
C GLU A 23 -4.80 17.25 10.84
N MET A 24 -3.92 17.11 11.84
CA MET A 24 -3.21 15.85 12.11
C MET A 24 -4.05 14.99 13.09
N ALA A 25 -5.16 14.45 12.61
CA ALA A 25 -6.05 13.63 13.44
C ALA A 25 -5.51 12.21 13.66
N PHE A 26 -4.64 11.69 12.81
CA PHE A 26 -3.93 10.43 13.06
C PHE A 26 -2.58 10.69 13.71
N VAL A 27 -2.34 10.04 14.86
CA VAL A 27 -1.06 10.07 15.57
C VAL A 27 -0.41 8.70 15.51
N ARG A 28 0.78 8.63 14.93
CA ARG A 28 1.54 7.39 14.84
C ARG A 28 2.21 7.04 16.16
N ASN A 29 2.02 5.79 16.59
CA ASN A 29 2.79 5.24 17.69
C ASN A 29 4.11 4.66 17.17
N HIS A 30 5.22 5.35 17.46
CA HIS A 30 6.56 4.98 17.01
C HIS A 30 7.14 3.73 17.71
N TYR A 31 6.58 3.34 18.86
CA TYR A 31 7.00 2.13 19.58
C TYR A 31 6.47 0.84 18.96
N VAL A 32 5.45 0.93 18.10
CA VAL A 32 4.89 -0.24 17.39
C VAL A 32 5.60 -0.41 16.05
N GLY A 33 6.42 -1.47 15.95
CA GLY A 33 7.16 -1.82 14.74
C GLY A 33 6.27 -2.28 13.57
N ARG A 34 6.90 -2.82 12.50
CA ARG A 34 6.18 -3.34 11.32
C ARG A 34 5.36 -4.59 11.68
N SER A 35 4.04 -4.51 11.54
CA SER A 35 3.09 -5.54 11.98
C SER A 35 3.13 -6.85 11.18
N PHE A 36 3.70 -6.87 9.97
CA PHE A 36 3.75 -8.08 9.14
C PHE A 36 4.77 -9.14 9.60
N LEU A 37 5.62 -8.82 10.56
CA LEU A 37 6.57 -9.77 11.18
C LEU A 37 5.96 -10.57 12.35
N GLN A 38 4.70 -10.34 12.69
CA GLN A 38 4.03 -10.95 13.83
C GLN A 38 3.31 -12.27 13.45
N PRO A 39 3.40 -13.33 14.28
CA PRO A 39 2.95 -14.68 13.91
C PRO A 39 1.44 -14.90 13.93
N SER A 40 0.64 -14.08 14.63
CA SER A 40 -0.81 -14.28 14.71
C SER A 40 -1.62 -13.14 14.10
N GLN A 41 -2.80 -13.48 13.49
CA GLN A 41 -3.71 -12.50 12.88
C GLN A 41 -4.27 -11.52 13.94
N LEU A 42 -4.63 -12.02 15.11
CA LEU A 42 -5.16 -11.22 16.22
C LEU A 42 -4.17 -10.13 16.67
N ILE A 43 -2.88 -10.49 16.77
CA ILE A 43 -1.82 -9.53 17.12
C ILE A 43 -1.59 -8.53 15.98
N ARG A 44 -1.70 -8.97 14.71
CA ARG A 44 -1.61 -8.06 13.56
C ARG A 44 -2.75 -7.03 13.56
N ASP A 45 -3.98 -7.45 13.80
CA ASP A 45 -5.15 -6.58 13.82
C ASP A 45 -5.11 -5.59 15.00
N PHE A 46 -4.67 -6.06 16.17
CA PHE A 46 -4.43 -5.21 17.33
C PHE A 46 -3.33 -4.18 17.05
N ASN A 47 -2.19 -4.60 16.48
CA ASN A 47 -1.08 -3.71 16.15
C ASN A 47 -1.45 -2.68 15.07
N VAL A 48 -2.32 -3.01 14.11
CA VAL A 48 -2.85 -2.04 13.15
C VAL A 48 -3.65 -0.95 13.85
N ARG A 49 -4.47 -1.30 14.85
CA ARG A 49 -5.26 -0.34 15.64
C ARG A 49 -4.37 0.53 16.53
N VAL A 50 -3.39 -0.06 17.22
CA VAL A 50 -2.49 0.67 18.15
C VAL A 50 -1.44 1.51 17.41
N LYS A 51 -1.15 1.18 16.15
CA LYS A 51 -0.13 1.89 15.35
C LYS A 51 -0.53 3.32 14.99
N LEU A 52 -1.82 3.56 14.79
CA LEU A 52 -2.38 4.87 14.47
C LEU A 52 -3.52 5.17 15.43
N ASN A 53 -3.30 6.10 16.35
CA ASN A 53 -4.33 6.61 17.23
C ASN A 53 -5.07 7.76 16.54
N LEU A 54 -6.40 7.77 16.67
CA LEU A 54 -7.24 8.83 16.12
C LEU A 54 -7.63 9.82 17.24
N ILE A 55 -7.54 11.10 16.96
CA ILE A 55 -8.03 12.18 17.82
C ILE A 55 -9.49 12.45 17.43
N ASN A 56 -10.43 11.86 18.15
CA ASN A 56 -11.86 11.87 17.81
C ASN A 56 -12.44 13.28 17.74
N GLU A 57 -12.00 14.18 18.60
CA GLU A 57 -12.46 15.59 18.68
C GLU A 57 -12.19 16.36 17.38
N LEU A 58 -11.17 15.94 16.63
CA LEU A 58 -10.85 16.53 15.31
C LEU A 58 -11.75 15.99 14.19
N ILE A 59 -12.52 14.93 14.42
CA ILE A 59 -13.26 14.17 13.40
C ILE A 59 -14.77 14.26 13.59
N GLU A 60 -15.24 14.20 14.84
CA GLU A 60 -16.67 14.11 15.16
C GLU A 60 -17.48 15.21 14.47
N GLY A 61 -18.53 14.80 13.76
CA GLY A 61 -19.45 15.68 13.07
C GLY A 61 -18.91 16.37 11.81
N LYS A 62 -17.66 16.07 11.39
CA LYS A 62 -17.03 16.73 10.23
C LYS A 62 -17.07 15.87 8.96
N ARG A 63 -16.98 16.53 7.80
CA ARG A 63 -16.62 15.89 6.52
C ARG A 63 -15.11 15.84 6.44
N VAL A 64 -14.55 14.65 6.30
CA VAL A 64 -13.11 14.41 6.39
C VAL A 64 -12.56 14.01 5.03
N ILE A 65 -11.49 14.68 4.61
CA ILE A 65 -10.67 14.25 3.49
C ILE A 65 -9.42 13.60 4.06
N ILE A 66 -9.29 12.28 3.88
CA ILE A 66 -8.08 11.54 4.24
C ILE A 66 -7.14 11.49 3.03
N VAL A 67 -5.89 11.85 3.22
CA VAL A 67 -4.86 11.81 2.17
C VAL A 67 -3.84 10.73 2.49
N ASP A 68 -3.70 9.76 1.60
CA ASP A 68 -2.77 8.64 1.70
C ASP A 68 -1.79 8.63 0.51
N ASP A 69 -0.68 7.92 0.64
CA ASP A 69 0.32 7.78 -0.42
C ASP A 69 -0.15 6.85 -1.54
N SER A 70 -0.77 5.72 -1.18
CA SER A 70 -1.16 4.68 -2.14
C SER A 70 -2.27 3.77 -1.61
N ILE A 71 -3.04 3.17 -2.54
CA ILE A 71 -3.93 2.05 -2.26
C ILE A 71 -3.44 0.85 -3.08
N VAL A 72 -2.90 -0.17 -2.40
CA VAL A 72 -2.41 -1.39 -3.05
C VAL A 72 -3.45 -2.50 -2.96
N ARG A 73 -3.77 -2.98 -1.74
CA ARG A 73 -4.78 -4.02 -1.47
C ARG A 73 -6.07 -3.46 -0.85
N GLY A 74 -6.08 -2.22 -0.44
CA GLY A 74 -7.22 -1.53 0.17
C GLY A 74 -7.52 -1.90 1.63
N THR A 75 -6.98 -2.98 2.19
CA THR A 75 -7.30 -3.45 3.55
C THR A 75 -6.97 -2.41 4.62
N THR A 76 -5.81 -1.78 4.53
CA THR A 76 -5.38 -0.74 5.48
C THR A 76 -6.22 0.53 5.32
N SER A 77 -6.48 0.94 4.08
CA SER A 77 -7.32 2.13 3.80
C SER A 77 -8.75 1.94 4.29
N LYS A 78 -9.34 0.73 4.10
CA LYS A 78 -10.64 0.37 4.64
C LYS A 78 -10.70 0.50 6.17
N ALA A 79 -9.70 -0.02 6.87
CA ALA A 79 -9.64 0.08 8.32
C ALA A 79 -9.59 1.55 8.78
N ARG A 80 -8.84 2.41 8.09
CA ARG A 80 -8.74 3.85 8.39
C ARG A 80 -10.06 4.57 8.16
N VAL A 81 -10.75 4.30 7.04
CA VAL A 81 -12.07 4.87 6.74
C VAL A 81 -13.08 4.47 7.82
N ASN A 82 -13.09 3.18 8.20
CA ASN A 82 -13.99 2.72 9.27
C ASN A 82 -13.68 3.39 10.60
N ASN A 83 -12.43 3.55 10.99
CA ASN A 83 -12.05 4.25 12.22
C ASN A 83 -12.55 5.70 12.22
N LEU A 84 -12.47 6.40 11.08
CA LEU A 84 -13.02 7.76 10.96
C LEU A 84 -14.56 7.79 11.09
N LYS A 85 -15.25 6.83 10.49
CA LYS A 85 -16.71 6.71 10.61
C LYS A 85 -17.14 6.35 12.04
N GLU A 86 -16.42 5.43 12.69
CA GLU A 86 -16.62 5.08 14.11
C GLU A 86 -16.38 6.28 15.05
N ALA A 87 -15.45 7.19 14.69
CA ALA A 87 -15.20 8.45 15.39
C ALA A 87 -16.23 9.54 15.10
N GLY A 88 -17.28 9.25 14.35
CA GLY A 88 -18.38 10.17 14.09
C GLY A 88 -18.17 11.10 12.89
N ALA A 89 -17.29 10.80 11.94
CA ALA A 89 -17.21 11.54 10.70
C ALA A 89 -18.54 11.47 9.93
N LYS A 90 -19.01 12.59 9.39
CA LYS A 90 -20.23 12.66 8.56
C LYS A 90 -20.00 12.08 7.17
N GLU A 91 -18.86 12.38 6.58
CA GLU A 91 -18.42 11.91 5.29
C GLU A 91 -16.92 11.64 5.34
N VAL A 92 -16.45 10.65 4.60
CA VAL A 92 -15.01 10.31 4.48
C VAL A 92 -14.63 10.21 3.00
N HIS A 93 -13.82 11.14 2.54
CA HIS A 93 -13.31 11.22 1.18
C HIS A 93 -11.85 10.81 1.13
N VAL A 94 -11.50 9.83 0.31
CA VAL A 94 -10.12 9.35 0.18
C VAL A 94 -9.44 10.03 -1.01
N ARG A 95 -8.27 10.59 -0.79
CA ARG A 95 -7.40 11.17 -1.82
C ARG A 95 -6.06 10.48 -1.78
N VAL A 96 -5.65 9.95 -2.92
CA VAL A 96 -4.43 9.16 -3.07
C VAL A 96 -3.41 9.98 -3.85
N SER A 97 -2.24 10.19 -3.29
CA SER A 97 -1.20 11.06 -3.87
C SER A 97 -0.35 10.39 -4.95
N CYS A 98 -0.77 9.22 -5.43
CA CYS A 98 -0.22 8.58 -6.62
C CYS A 98 -1.34 8.11 -7.56
N PRO A 99 -1.03 7.76 -8.82
CA PRO A 99 -1.97 7.09 -9.72
C PRO A 99 -2.35 5.69 -9.23
N PRO A 100 -3.45 5.09 -9.73
CA PRO A 100 -3.83 3.74 -9.38
C PRO A 100 -2.76 2.72 -9.84
N HIS A 101 -2.39 1.82 -8.94
CA HIS A 101 -1.44 0.74 -9.24
C HIS A 101 -2.11 -0.37 -10.04
N MET A 102 -1.77 -0.46 -11.34
CA MET A 102 -2.36 -1.39 -12.29
C MET A 102 -1.50 -2.63 -12.54
N ASN A 103 -0.19 -2.52 -12.27
CA ASN A 103 0.80 -3.55 -12.60
C ASN A 103 1.76 -3.78 -11.44
N PRO A 104 2.31 -5.01 -11.29
CA PRO A 104 3.35 -5.29 -10.29
C PRO A 104 4.66 -4.56 -10.65
N CYS A 105 5.55 -4.41 -9.68
CA CYS A 105 6.90 -3.94 -9.91
C CYS A 105 7.87 -5.12 -10.03
N PHE A 106 8.73 -5.11 -11.07
CA PHE A 106 9.79 -6.11 -11.26
C PHE A 106 11.19 -5.56 -10.93
N TYR A 107 11.28 -4.31 -10.45
CA TYR A 107 12.54 -3.59 -10.25
C TYR A 107 12.87 -3.30 -8.77
N GLY A 108 12.27 -4.03 -7.86
CA GLY A 108 12.67 -3.99 -6.44
C GLY A 108 11.61 -3.51 -5.46
N ILE A 109 10.46 -3.01 -5.91
CA ILE A 109 9.34 -2.73 -5.02
C ILE A 109 8.55 -4.02 -4.79
N ASP A 110 8.35 -4.39 -3.52
CA ASP A 110 7.58 -5.57 -3.16
C ASP A 110 6.06 -5.32 -3.29
N PHE A 111 5.60 -5.18 -4.54
CA PHE A 111 4.18 -5.19 -4.85
C PHE A 111 3.66 -6.62 -4.95
N PRO A 112 2.40 -6.86 -4.54
CA PRO A 112 1.75 -8.15 -4.74
C PRO A 112 1.55 -8.44 -6.23
N ASP A 113 1.19 -9.69 -6.53
CA ASP A 113 0.74 -10.07 -7.87
C ASP A 113 -0.40 -9.18 -8.33
N ARG A 114 -0.52 -8.99 -9.65
CA ARG A 114 -1.57 -8.16 -10.25
C ARG A 114 -2.98 -8.52 -9.77
N LYS A 115 -3.24 -9.81 -9.52
CA LYS A 115 -4.53 -10.30 -8.98
C LYS A 115 -4.88 -9.72 -7.60
N LYS A 116 -3.90 -9.22 -6.84
CA LYS A 116 -4.07 -8.63 -5.51
C LYS A 116 -4.03 -7.12 -5.51
N LEU A 117 -3.77 -6.49 -6.67
CA LEU A 117 -3.80 -5.03 -6.81
C LEU A 117 -5.26 -4.59 -6.94
N MET A 118 -5.69 -3.72 -6.04
CA MET A 118 -7.09 -3.26 -5.98
C MET A 118 -7.51 -2.61 -7.30
N ALA A 119 -6.77 -1.60 -7.75
CA ALA A 119 -7.09 -0.84 -8.95
C ALA A 119 -6.96 -1.64 -10.27
N ALA A 120 -6.18 -2.74 -10.27
CA ALA A 120 -6.06 -3.59 -11.46
C ALA A 120 -7.28 -4.50 -11.69
N ASN A 121 -8.14 -4.67 -10.66
CA ASN A 121 -9.23 -5.65 -10.68
C ASN A 121 -10.61 -5.04 -10.38
N HIS A 122 -10.66 -3.78 -9.95
CA HIS A 122 -11.89 -3.10 -9.54
C HIS A 122 -11.98 -1.70 -10.12
N SER A 123 -13.19 -1.27 -10.43
CA SER A 123 -13.48 0.11 -10.81
C SER A 123 -13.31 1.05 -9.60
N ASN A 124 -13.24 2.36 -9.87
CA ASN A 124 -13.12 3.34 -8.79
C ASN A 124 -14.36 3.35 -7.87
N GLU A 125 -15.54 3.06 -8.44
CA GLU A 125 -16.80 2.92 -7.73
C GLU A 125 -16.78 1.70 -6.79
N GLU A 126 -16.32 0.55 -7.27
CA GLU A 126 -16.17 -0.67 -6.47
C GLU A 126 -15.13 -0.49 -5.35
N ILE A 127 -14.03 0.23 -5.63
CA ILE A 127 -13.03 0.59 -4.62
C ILE A 127 -13.66 1.49 -3.55
N CYS A 128 -14.43 2.48 -3.94
CA CYS A 128 -15.11 3.39 -3.03
C CYS A 128 -16.08 2.63 -2.11
N GLU A 129 -16.89 1.73 -2.66
CA GLU A 129 -17.80 0.87 -1.92
C GLU A 129 -17.04 -0.07 -0.97
N TYR A 130 -16.01 -0.75 -1.46
CA TYR A 130 -15.18 -1.64 -0.64
C TYR A 130 -14.56 -0.92 0.56
N LEU A 131 -14.06 0.30 0.36
CA LEU A 131 -13.47 1.11 1.41
C LEU A 131 -14.50 1.66 2.39
N ASN A 132 -15.80 1.60 2.06
CA ASN A 132 -16.89 2.28 2.79
C ASN A 132 -16.68 3.81 2.83
N ALA A 133 -16.09 4.38 1.76
CA ALA A 133 -15.83 5.80 1.62
C ALA A 133 -16.96 6.50 0.85
N ASP A 134 -17.08 7.81 1.01
CA ASP A 134 -18.05 8.62 0.27
C ASP A 134 -17.51 9.05 -1.10
N SER A 135 -16.19 9.10 -1.25
CA SER A 135 -15.52 9.21 -2.55
C SER A 135 -14.05 8.79 -2.50
N VAL A 136 -13.54 8.31 -3.63
CA VAL A 136 -12.13 8.00 -3.83
C VAL A 136 -11.63 8.71 -5.07
N ALA A 137 -10.47 9.36 -5.00
CA ALA A 137 -9.81 9.93 -6.16
C ALA A 137 -8.28 9.78 -6.05
N TYR A 138 -7.66 9.58 -7.20
CA TYR A 138 -6.22 9.42 -7.35
C TYR A 138 -5.61 10.63 -8.04
N LEU A 139 -4.34 10.89 -7.76
CA LEU A 139 -3.55 11.82 -8.55
C LEU A 139 -3.35 11.24 -9.96
N SER A 140 -3.44 12.08 -10.99
CA SER A 140 -3.14 11.62 -12.36
C SER A 140 -1.63 11.42 -12.56
N GLN A 141 -1.25 10.62 -13.57
CA GLN A 141 0.16 10.42 -13.92
C GLN A 141 0.80 11.75 -14.32
N GLU A 142 0.12 12.55 -15.13
CA GLU A 142 0.57 13.88 -15.57
C GLU A 142 0.73 14.81 -14.37
N GLY A 143 -0.21 14.80 -13.43
CA GLY A 143 -0.15 15.60 -12.21
C GLY A 143 1.02 15.21 -11.32
N MET A 144 1.29 13.90 -11.20
CA MET A 144 2.42 13.39 -10.43
C MET A 144 3.77 13.80 -11.05
N VAL A 145 3.93 13.66 -12.37
CA VAL A 145 5.14 14.10 -13.08
C VAL A 145 5.31 15.62 -12.97
N LYS A 146 4.23 16.38 -13.20
CA LYS A 146 4.25 17.85 -13.09
C LYS A 146 4.72 18.31 -11.70
N ALA A 147 4.31 17.61 -10.64
CA ALA A 147 4.69 17.95 -9.28
C ALA A 147 6.20 17.81 -9.01
N THR A 148 6.92 17.01 -9.79
CA THR A 148 8.39 16.85 -9.66
C THR A 148 9.18 17.99 -10.30
N GLY A 149 8.58 18.71 -11.26
CA GLY A 149 9.27 19.71 -12.07
C GLY A 149 10.30 19.13 -13.05
N LEU A 150 10.32 17.81 -13.25
CA LEU A 150 11.26 17.09 -14.12
C LEU A 150 10.53 16.43 -15.30
N PRO A 151 11.25 16.14 -16.41
CA PRO A 151 10.70 15.42 -17.55
C PRO A 151 10.24 14.00 -17.20
N ALA A 152 9.17 13.52 -17.87
CA ALA A 152 8.56 12.20 -17.59
C ALA A 152 9.53 11.03 -17.84
N GLU A 153 10.44 11.15 -18.79
CA GLU A 153 11.46 10.14 -19.14
C GLU A 153 12.46 9.86 -18.01
N ASN A 154 12.52 10.71 -17.00
CA ASN A 154 13.36 10.50 -15.83
C ASN A 154 12.76 9.52 -14.82
N PHE A 155 11.51 9.08 -15.04
CA PHE A 155 10.78 8.26 -14.07
C PHE A 155 10.30 6.93 -14.69
N CYS A 156 10.39 5.86 -13.91
CA CYS A 156 9.71 4.62 -14.22
C CYS A 156 8.25 4.70 -13.78
N MET A 157 7.33 4.54 -14.73
CA MET A 157 5.88 4.59 -14.50
C MET A 157 5.22 3.21 -14.66
N ALA A 158 5.99 2.14 -14.79
CA ALA A 158 5.54 0.80 -15.17
C ALA A 158 4.44 0.23 -14.27
N CYS A 159 4.46 0.53 -12.96
CA CYS A 159 3.40 0.09 -12.04
C CYS A 159 2.04 0.76 -12.31
N TYR A 160 2.00 1.86 -13.04
CA TYR A 160 0.79 2.58 -13.43
C TYR A 160 0.37 2.24 -14.87
N ASP A 161 1.28 2.36 -15.85
CA ASP A 161 0.99 2.28 -17.29
C ASP A 161 1.37 0.93 -17.94
N GLY A 162 2.16 0.09 -17.27
CA GLY A 162 2.62 -1.19 -17.80
C GLY A 162 3.82 -1.10 -18.75
N ASN A 163 4.38 0.10 -18.96
CA ASN A 163 5.54 0.31 -19.82
C ASN A 163 6.84 0.10 -19.04
N TYR A 164 7.35 -1.13 -19.09
CA TYR A 164 8.56 -1.50 -18.37
C TYR A 164 9.81 -1.10 -19.17
N PRO A 165 10.68 -0.20 -18.62
CA PRO A 165 11.85 0.30 -19.35
C PRO A 165 12.93 -0.76 -19.62
N VAL A 166 12.97 -1.83 -18.82
CA VAL A 166 13.84 -3.00 -19.05
C VAL A 166 12.96 -4.19 -19.43
N PRO A 167 13.22 -4.85 -20.57
CA PRO A 167 12.46 -6.04 -20.95
C PRO A 167 12.53 -7.12 -19.87
N PHE A 168 11.41 -7.73 -19.58
CA PHE A 168 11.32 -8.89 -18.70
C PHE A 168 10.50 -9.99 -19.39
N ASP A 169 10.74 -11.24 -19.02
CA ASP A 169 9.94 -12.36 -19.49
C ASP A 169 8.61 -12.39 -18.70
N PRO A 170 7.46 -12.23 -19.35
CA PRO A 170 6.16 -12.27 -18.70
C PRO A 170 5.84 -13.62 -18.01
N ALA A 171 6.56 -14.70 -18.42
CA ALA A 171 6.46 -16.00 -17.76
C ALA A 171 7.26 -16.08 -16.46
N LEU A 172 8.12 -15.10 -16.19
CA LEU A 172 8.83 -15.00 -14.92
C LEU A 172 7.85 -14.55 -13.82
N ASP A 173 7.48 -15.48 -12.98
CA ASP A 173 6.82 -15.16 -11.72
C ASP A 173 7.74 -14.27 -10.85
N LYS A 174 7.18 -13.27 -10.22
CA LYS A 174 7.86 -12.41 -9.24
C LYS A 174 8.65 -13.21 -8.20
N HIS A 175 8.16 -14.38 -7.84
CA HIS A 175 8.75 -15.28 -6.84
C HIS A 175 9.74 -16.30 -7.42
N ILE A 176 10.09 -16.22 -8.72
CA ILE A 176 10.95 -17.22 -9.35
C ILE A 176 12.31 -17.36 -8.67
N MET A 177 12.85 -16.26 -8.14
CA MET A 177 14.12 -16.29 -7.41
C MET A 177 13.97 -16.96 -6.04
N GLU A 178 12.85 -16.76 -5.36
CA GLU A 178 12.52 -17.42 -4.10
C GLU A 178 12.27 -18.91 -4.34
N GLN A 179 11.54 -19.27 -5.39
CA GLN A 179 11.31 -20.66 -5.80
C GLN A 179 12.61 -21.37 -6.17
N ARG A 180 13.52 -20.69 -6.90
CA ARG A 180 14.85 -21.23 -7.21
C ARG A 180 15.67 -21.45 -5.94
N ARG A 181 15.66 -20.50 -5.01
CA ARG A 181 16.35 -20.62 -3.72
C ARG A 181 15.82 -21.79 -2.89
N ALA A 182 14.51 -21.88 -2.71
CA ALA A 182 13.86 -22.99 -2.00
C ALA A 182 14.19 -24.35 -2.65
N ARG A 183 14.23 -24.40 -3.99
CA ARG A 183 14.63 -25.63 -4.71
C ARG A 183 16.09 -26.01 -4.48
N VAL A 184 17.00 -25.04 -4.45
CA VAL A 184 18.44 -25.29 -4.16
C VAL A 184 18.61 -25.74 -2.73
N GLU A 185 17.93 -25.13 -1.77
CA GLU A 185 17.94 -25.52 -0.34
C GLU A 185 17.40 -26.95 -0.17
N SER A 186 16.28 -27.31 -0.83
CA SER A 186 15.72 -28.67 -0.77
C SER A 186 16.64 -29.74 -1.39
N ILE A 187 17.35 -29.39 -2.48
CA ILE A 187 18.35 -30.30 -3.09
C ILE A 187 19.55 -30.46 -2.15
N GLY A 188 20.02 -29.39 -1.52
CA GLY A 188 21.11 -29.44 -0.55
C GLY A 188 20.78 -30.30 0.66
N GLU A 189 19.55 -30.17 1.19
CA GLU A 189 19.07 -31.03 2.29
C GLU A 189 18.91 -32.50 1.90
N ALA A 190 18.49 -32.77 0.64
CA ALA A 190 18.38 -34.14 0.14
C ALA A 190 19.75 -34.80 -0.02
N LEU A 191 20.75 -34.07 -0.56
CA LEU A 191 22.11 -34.55 -0.69
C LEU A 191 22.77 -34.80 0.68
N ALA A 192 22.57 -33.91 1.64
CA ALA A 192 23.09 -34.10 3.02
C ALA A 192 22.48 -35.32 3.73
N LYS A 193 21.22 -35.66 3.44
CA LYS A 193 20.57 -36.87 3.97
C LYS A 193 21.10 -38.15 3.32
N ASP A 194 21.44 -38.11 2.05
CA ASP A 194 22.00 -39.25 1.30
C ASP A 194 23.45 -39.59 1.76
N GLU A 195 24.23 -38.55 2.11
CA GLU A 195 25.58 -38.72 2.67
C GLU A 195 25.58 -39.29 4.12
N LEU A 196 24.47 -39.16 4.85
CA LEU A 196 24.33 -39.68 6.22
C LEU A 196 23.79 -41.10 6.29
N GLN A 197 23.45 -41.76 5.16
CA GLN A 197 23.11 -43.15 5.14
C GLN A 197 24.43 -43.98 5.05
N PRO A 198 24.82 -44.73 6.10
CA PRO A 198 25.96 -45.61 6.00
C PRO A 198 25.64 -46.70 4.98
N ARG A 199 26.46 -46.78 3.91
CA ARG A 199 26.43 -47.95 3.03
C ARG A 199 26.79 -49.15 3.84
N LEU A 200 25.77 -49.90 4.29
CA LEU A 200 25.95 -51.23 4.84
C LEU A 200 26.45 -52.13 3.69
N LEU A 201 27.74 -52.43 3.67
CA LEU A 201 28.32 -53.52 2.93
C LEU A 201 28.12 -54.85 3.71
#